data_a95a7da827d9f47f6712238ab3555eb0
#
_entry.id   a95a7da827d9f47f6712238ab3555eb0
#
_cell.length_a   1.000
_cell.length_b   1.000
_cell.length_c   1.000
_cell.angle_alpha   90.00
_cell.angle_beta   90.00
_cell.angle_gamma   90.00
#
_symmetry.space_group_name_H-M   'P 1'
#
loop_
_entity.id
_entity.type
_entity.pdbx_description
1 polymer ?
#
loop_
_entity_poly.entity_id
_entity_poly.type
_entity_poly.pdbx_seq_one_letter_code
_entity_poly.pdbx_strand_id
1 'polypeptide(L)'
;MSVFDSVRMDGQVAVVTGSGQGIGRGIAWALADAGCDVVVNARRLSDLEETAAGVRERGHRALIVEGDIRDFSDEIARRAIAEFGRLDIWVNNVGGSVESTTYELANMSDEFFRGMLELNLTSAFQGARAAAANMPNGGAIINIASGAGMRGSPMTGAYAAAKAGMINLTQTLALELAERGIRVNTVSPGPVVTEAYLGVLGISDQLEKLRQTIPLGRLGTIDDIGAAVMFLSSPAAGWITGQNILVAGGRTERSYQYGGRKQQGE
;
A
#
# COMPACT_ATOMS: atom_id res chain seq x y z
N MET A 1 -7.01 10.25 27.54
CA MET A 1 -6.40 10.37 26.18
C MET A 1 -7.55 10.67 25.24
N SER A 2 -7.48 11.74 24.47
CA SER A 2 -8.54 12.04 23.49
C SER A 2 -8.41 11.09 22.29
N VAL A 3 -9.48 10.92 21.50
CA VAL A 3 -9.41 10.14 20.25
C VAL A 3 -8.37 10.73 19.30
N PHE A 4 -8.17 12.04 19.31
CA PHE A 4 -7.14 12.68 18.50
C PHE A 4 -5.72 12.36 18.95
N ASP A 5 -5.50 12.18 20.27
CA ASP A 5 -4.19 11.74 20.77
C ASP A 5 -3.85 10.31 20.34
N SER A 6 -4.88 9.48 20.12
CA SER A 6 -4.70 8.07 19.74
C SER A 6 -4.31 7.84 18.28
N VAL A 7 -4.35 8.86 17.41
CA VAL A 7 -3.80 8.78 16.04
C VAL A 7 -2.34 9.19 15.96
N ARG A 8 -1.79 9.80 17.02
CA ARG A 8 -0.38 10.18 17.08
C ARG A 8 0.50 8.97 17.36
N MET A 9 1.66 8.97 16.71
CA MET A 9 2.64 7.91 16.75
C MET A 9 4.05 8.47 17.00
N ASP A 10 4.12 9.50 17.88
CA ASP A 10 5.36 10.20 18.20
C ASP A 10 6.45 9.22 18.68
N GLY A 11 7.63 9.31 18.06
CA GLY A 11 8.79 8.48 18.38
C GLY A 11 8.68 7.02 17.90
N GLN A 12 7.65 6.66 17.14
CA GLN A 12 7.57 5.37 16.45
C GLN A 12 8.37 5.41 15.15
N VAL A 13 8.78 4.24 14.68
CA VAL A 13 9.54 4.06 13.44
C VAL A 13 8.73 3.25 12.43
N ALA A 14 8.54 3.82 11.26
CA ALA A 14 7.82 3.21 10.16
C ALA A 14 8.75 2.88 8.98
N VAL A 15 8.63 1.68 8.42
CA VAL A 15 9.21 1.32 7.12
C VAL A 15 8.12 1.39 6.06
N VAL A 16 8.39 2.07 4.94
CA VAL A 16 7.50 2.12 3.77
C VAL A 16 8.25 1.64 2.54
N THR A 17 7.88 0.47 2.02
CA THR A 17 8.49 -0.08 0.82
C THR A 17 7.87 0.54 -0.44
N GLY A 18 8.67 0.73 -1.50
CA GLY A 18 8.18 1.39 -2.72
C GLY A 18 7.76 2.85 -2.51
N SER A 19 8.42 3.56 -1.58
CA SER A 19 8.04 4.92 -1.18
C SER A 19 8.68 6.02 -2.01
N GLY A 20 9.34 5.71 -3.14
CA GLY A 20 9.98 6.72 -3.97
C GLY A 20 9.01 7.65 -4.69
N GLN A 21 7.76 7.22 -4.94
CA GLN A 21 6.74 7.99 -5.66
C GLN A 21 5.32 7.55 -5.30
N GLY A 22 4.32 8.27 -5.80
CA GLY A 22 2.91 7.88 -5.78
C GLY A 22 2.39 7.53 -4.38
N ILE A 23 1.63 6.43 -4.27
CA ILE A 23 0.97 6.01 -3.02
C ILE A 23 1.99 5.83 -1.88
N GLY A 24 3.13 5.20 -2.15
CA GLY A 24 4.15 4.96 -1.13
C GLY A 24 4.75 6.25 -0.56
N ARG A 25 4.96 7.27 -1.39
CA ARG A 25 5.37 8.61 -0.96
C ARG A 25 4.31 9.25 -0.06
N GLY A 26 3.04 9.24 -0.48
CA GLY A 26 1.93 9.77 0.32
C GLY A 26 1.80 9.08 1.68
N ILE A 27 2.00 7.75 1.74
CA ILE A 27 2.01 6.99 2.99
C ILE A 27 3.17 7.43 3.89
N ALA A 28 4.39 7.58 3.34
CA ALA A 28 5.55 8.01 4.11
C ALA A 28 5.33 9.39 4.75
N TRP A 29 4.76 10.32 3.98
CA TRP A 29 4.43 11.66 4.48
C TRP A 29 3.32 11.64 5.53
N ALA A 30 2.25 10.87 5.33
CA ALA A 30 1.16 10.75 6.31
C ALA A 30 1.62 10.15 7.64
N LEU A 31 2.54 9.18 7.63
CA LEU A 31 3.13 8.62 8.84
C LEU A 31 4.05 9.63 9.55
N ALA A 32 4.79 10.44 8.80
CA ALA A 32 5.55 11.55 9.36
C ALA A 32 4.65 12.62 9.97
N ASP A 33 3.53 13.01 9.32
CA ASP A 33 2.53 13.93 9.89
C ASP A 33 1.95 13.41 11.21
N ALA A 34 1.90 12.09 11.40
CA ALA A 34 1.45 11.45 12.63
C ALA A 34 2.53 11.31 13.72
N GLY A 35 3.79 11.68 13.43
CA GLY A 35 4.89 11.70 14.40
C GLY A 35 5.94 10.60 14.24
N CYS A 36 5.90 9.82 13.15
CA CYS A 36 6.88 8.76 12.92
C CYS A 36 8.19 9.26 12.31
N ASP A 37 9.30 8.66 12.74
CA ASP A 37 10.51 8.58 11.92
C ASP A 37 10.27 7.54 10.80
N VAL A 38 10.79 7.77 9.58
CA VAL A 38 10.42 6.94 8.44
C VAL A 38 11.64 6.39 7.70
N VAL A 39 11.66 5.08 7.49
CA VAL A 39 12.57 4.42 6.54
C VAL A 39 11.88 4.36 5.19
N VAL A 40 12.47 5.00 4.19
CA VAL A 40 11.99 5.03 2.82
C VAL A 40 12.81 4.07 1.96
N ASN A 41 12.13 3.23 1.19
CA ASN A 41 12.78 2.23 0.34
C ASN A 41 12.22 2.25 -1.09
N ALA A 42 13.08 2.24 -2.07
CA ALA A 42 12.80 2.01 -3.48
C ALA A 42 14.10 1.66 -4.23
N ARG A 43 13.99 1.35 -5.53
CA ARG A 43 15.12 0.97 -6.37
C ARG A 43 15.92 2.16 -6.92
N ARG A 44 15.40 3.39 -6.84
CA ARG A 44 16.05 4.60 -7.37
C ARG A 44 16.26 5.60 -6.25
N LEU A 45 17.51 5.97 -6.04
CA LEU A 45 17.90 6.91 -4.98
C LEU A 45 17.23 8.29 -5.16
N SER A 46 17.22 8.82 -6.38
CA SER A 46 16.65 10.15 -6.67
C SER A 46 15.19 10.31 -6.21
N ASP A 47 14.38 9.26 -6.39
CA ASP A 47 12.97 9.28 -5.97
C ASP A 47 12.84 9.25 -4.44
N LEU A 48 13.79 8.59 -3.77
CA LEU A 48 13.82 8.48 -2.31
C LEU A 48 14.25 9.79 -1.65
N GLU A 49 15.15 10.55 -2.28
CA GLU A 49 15.63 11.85 -1.75
C GLU A 49 14.47 12.84 -1.60
N GLU A 50 13.58 12.93 -2.59
CA GLU A 50 12.39 13.79 -2.53
C GLU A 50 11.44 13.34 -1.40
N THR A 51 11.18 12.04 -1.29
CA THR A 51 10.32 11.52 -0.22
C THR A 51 10.92 11.76 1.15
N ALA A 52 12.22 11.53 1.31
CA ALA A 52 12.95 11.76 2.56
C ALA A 52 13.01 13.25 2.94
N ALA A 53 13.15 14.14 1.95
CA ALA A 53 13.08 15.59 2.18
C ALA A 53 11.71 15.96 2.77
N GLY A 54 10.62 15.49 2.17
CA GLY A 54 9.27 15.75 2.69
C GLY A 54 9.01 15.18 4.09
N VAL A 55 9.65 14.06 4.49
CA VAL A 55 9.60 13.56 5.88
C VAL A 55 10.33 14.52 6.82
N ARG A 56 11.51 15.03 6.42
CA ARG A 56 12.31 15.96 7.23
C ARG A 56 11.63 17.33 7.38
N GLU A 57 10.95 17.82 6.34
CA GLU A 57 10.15 19.05 6.38
C GLU A 57 9.01 18.98 7.41
N ARG A 58 8.53 17.76 7.72
CA ARG A 58 7.53 17.48 8.76
C ARG A 58 8.15 17.34 10.16
N GLY A 59 9.46 17.56 10.29
CA GLY A 59 10.19 17.55 11.58
C GLY A 59 10.64 16.18 12.04
N HIS A 60 10.61 15.16 11.18
CA HIS A 60 10.97 13.78 11.52
C HIS A 60 12.22 13.29 10.78
N ARG A 61 12.87 12.25 11.31
CA ARG A 61 14.05 11.67 10.68
C ARG A 61 13.63 10.75 9.52
N ALA A 62 14.44 10.75 8.45
CA ALA A 62 14.26 9.88 7.30
C ALA A 62 15.54 9.09 7.03
N LEU A 63 15.45 7.75 7.02
CA LEU A 63 16.52 6.85 6.57
C LEU A 63 16.21 6.38 5.15
N ILE A 64 17.14 6.60 4.23
CA ILE A 64 17.05 6.09 2.86
C ILE A 64 17.69 4.71 2.77
N VAL A 65 16.94 3.73 2.26
CA VAL A 65 17.43 2.40 1.94
C VAL A 65 17.11 2.10 0.47
N GLU A 66 18.09 2.34 -0.40
CA GLU A 66 17.98 1.94 -1.80
C GLU A 66 18.14 0.43 -1.94
N GLY A 67 17.26 -0.21 -2.72
CA GLY A 67 17.30 -1.64 -2.99
C GLY A 67 15.95 -2.21 -3.41
N ASP A 68 15.99 -3.40 -4.01
CA ASP A 68 14.78 -4.14 -4.37
C ASP A 68 14.28 -4.91 -3.14
N ILE A 69 13.04 -4.71 -2.76
CA ILE A 69 12.43 -5.36 -1.58
C ILE A 69 12.52 -6.89 -1.63
N ARG A 70 12.54 -7.48 -2.81
CA ARG A 70 12.61 -8.93 -3.00
C ARG A 70 13.88 -9.54 -2.41
N ASP A 71 14.97 -8.77 -2.38
CA ASP A 71 16.28 -9.20 -1.88
C ASP A 71 16.68 -8.49 -0.58
N PHE A 72 15.99 -7.39 -0.21
CA PHE A 72 16.44 -6.45 0.82
C PHE A 72 15.52 -6.36 2.05
N SER A 73 14.46 -7.17 2.18
CA SER A 73 13.52 -7.07 3.30
C SER A 73 14.19 -7.12 4.67
N ASP A 74 15.05 -8.11 4.89
CA ASP A 74 15.75 -8.30 6.15
C ASP A 74 16.79 -7.18 6.39
N GLU A 75 17.46 -6.71 5.33
CA GLU A 75 18.41 -5.59 5.40
C GLU A 75 17.72 -4.28 5.77
N ILE A 76 16.53 -3.99 5.21
CA ILE A 76 15.75 -2.81 5.56
C ILE A 76 15.39 -2.82 7.04
N ALA A 77 14.88 -3.95 7.56
CA ALA A 77 14.55 -4.10 8.97
C ALA A 77 15.77 -3.93 9.87
N ARG A 78 16.90 -4.56 9.51
CA ARG A 78 18.16 -4.43 10.24
C ARG A 78 18.66 -2.99 10.28
N ARG A 79 18.59 -2.26 9.17
CA ARG A 79 19.00 -0.85 9.11
C ARG A 79 18.07 0.06 9.90
N ALA A 80 16.76 -0.21 9.91
CA ALA A 80 15.80 0.50 10.75
C ALA A 80 16.16 0.38 12.23
N ILE A 81 16.43 -0.85 12.71
CA ILE A 81 16.84 -1.10 14.09
C ILE A 81 18.20 -0.46 14.40
N ALA A 82 19.17 -0.55 13.49
CA ALA A 82 20.51 0.05 13.72
C ALA A 82 20.46 1.57 13.84
N GLU A 83 19.61 2.25 13.05
CA GLU A 83 19.50 3.72 13.03
C GLU A 83 18.60 4.26 14.14
N PHE A 84 17.47 3.59 14.42
CA PHE A 84 16.41 4.13 15.27
C PHE A 84 16.21 3.35 16.58
N GLY A 85 16.80 2.15 16.70
CA GLY A 85 16.68 1.30 17.90
C GLY A 85 15.35 0.53 18.00
N ARG A 86 14.42 0.73 17.06
CA ARG A 86 13.08 0.12 17.06
C ARG A 86 12.46 0.01 15.66
N LEU A 87 11.44 -0.81 15.55
CA LEU A 87 10.56 -0.92 14.38
C LEU A 87 9.14 -1.17 14.88
N ASP A 88 8.20 -0.30 14.51
CA ASP A 88 6.82 -0.33 15.01
C ASP A 88 5.80 -0.53 13.89
N ILE A 89 6.10 -0.02 12.70
CA ILE A 89 5.18 -0.04 11.58
C ILE A 89 5.93 -0.50 10.33
N TRP A 90 5.30 -1.41 9.59
CA TRP A 90 5.80 -1.85 8.29
C TRP A 90 4.71 -1.78 7.24
N VAL A 91 4.99 -1.07 6.15
CA VAL A 91 4.05 -0.96 5.04
C VAL A 91 4.61 -1.66 3.80
N ASN A 92 3.99 -2.76 3.41
CA ASN A 92 4.23 -3.45 2.16
C ASN A 92 3.45 -2.73 1.05
N ASN A 93 4.09 -1.77 0.38
CA ASN A 93 3.45 -0.99 -0.67
C ASN A 93 3.98 -1.34 -2.07
N VAL A 94 5.15 -1.99 -2.18
CA VAL A 94 5.65 -2.41 -3.50
C VAL A 94 4.62 -3.24 -4.25
N GLY A 95 4.41 -2.91 -5.52
CA GLY A 95 3.52 -3.63 -6.40
C GLY A 95 3.29 -2.89 -7.72
N GLY A 96 2.60 -3.56 -8.62
CA GLY A 96 2.31 -3.08 -9.97
C GLY A 96 2.43 -4.17 -11.00
N SER A 97 2.61 -3.80 -12.27
CA SER A 97 2.91 -4.75 -13.34
C SER A 97 4.41 -4.87 -13.56
N VAL A 98 4.87 -6.06 -13.91
CA VAL A 98 6.27 -6.29 -14.33
C VAL A 98 6.56 -5.72 -15.71
N GLU A 99 5.50 -5.54 -16.53
CA GLU A 99 5.54 -4.95 -17.86
C GLU A 99 4.34 -4.02 -18.07
N SER A 100 4.41 -3.14 -19.08
CA SER A 100 3.29 -2.26 -19.43
C SER A 100 2.15 -2.97 -20.17
N THR A 101 2.35 -4.20 -20.61
CA THR A 101 1.39 -5.00 -21.38
C THR A 101 0.38 -5.69 -20.45
N THR A 102 -0.85 -5.83 -20.93
CA THR A 102 -1.91 -6.59 -20.27
C THR A 102 -2.26 -7.83 -21.09
N TYR A 103 -2.63 -8.92 -20.42
CA TYR A 103 -2.90 -10.21 -21.06
C TYR A 103 -4.20 -10.81 -20.55
N GLU A 104 -4.93 -11.51 -21.42
CA GLU A 104 -5.90 -12.50 -20.99
C GLU A 104 -5.16 -13.66 -20.31
N LEU A 105 -5.71 -14.20 -19.22
CA LEU A 105 -5.07 -15.28 -18.48
C LEU A 105 -4.74 -16.51 -19.36
N ALA A 106 -5.62 -16.83 -20.30
CA ALA A 106 -5.42 -17.97 -21.19
C ALA A 106 -4.23 -17.81 -22.15
N ASN A 107 -3.80 -16.57 -22.39
CA ASN A 107 -2.69 -16.23 -23.31
C ASN A 107 -1.45 -15.74 -22.56
N MET A 108 -1.45 -15.78 -21.23
CA MET A 108 -0.37 -15.31 -20.38
C MET A 108 0.73 -16.37 -20.26
N SER A 109 2.01 -15.95 -20.36
CA SER A 109 3.11 -16.88 -20.10
C SER A 109 3.24 -17.19 -18.61
N ASP A 110 3.74 -18.38 -18.32
CA ASP A 110 4.07 -18.80 -16.94
C ASP A 110 5.08 -17.86 -16.27
N GLU A 111 6.04 -17.36 -17.03
CA GLU A 111 7.07 -16.44 -16.53
C GLU A 111 6.46 -15.12 -16.10
N PHE A 112 5.60 -14.52 -16.93
CA PHE A 112 4.89 -13.29 -16.58
C PHE A 112 4.02 -13.49 -15.34
N PHE A 113 3.24 -14.60 -15.28
CA PHE A 113 2.40 -14.92 -14.14
C PHE A 113 3.22 -15.02 -12.84
N ARG A 114 4.32 -15.78 -12.86
CA ARG A 114 5.23 -15.92 -11.70
C ARG A 114 5.85 -14.60 -11.30
N GLY A 115 6.31 -13.79 -12.26
CA GLY A 115 6.86 -12.45 -12.00
C GLY A 115 5.85 -11.52 -11.32
N MET A 116 4.56 -11.61 -11.70
CA MET A 116 3.48 -10.86 -11.05
C MET A 116 3.24 -11.32 -9.61
N LEU A 117 3.28 -12.61 -9.32
CA LEU A 117 3.18 -13.14 -7.96
C LEU A 117 4.39 -12.73 -7.13
N GLU A 118 5.59 -12.84 -7.68
CA GLU A 118 6.84 -12.48 -7.01
C GLU A 118 6.83 -11.00 -6.60
N LEU A 119 6.49 -10.10 -7.52
CA LEU A 119 6.45 -8.66 -7.26
C LEU A 119 5.36 -8.26 -6.26
N ASN A 120 4.15 -8.84 -6.34
CA ASN A 120 2.96 -8.33 -5.65
C ASN A 120 2.54 -9.14 -4.43
N LEU A 121 3.01 -10.38 -4.26
CA LEU A 121 2.65 -11.27 -3.16
C LEU A 121 3.86 -11.74 -2.38
N THR A 122 4.85 -12.36 -3.05
CA THR A 122 6.04 -12.90 -2.38
C THR A 122 6.83 -11.80 -1.68
N SER A 123 7.03 -10.64 -2.33
CA SER A 123 7.71 -9.49 -1.72
C SER A 123 7.01 -8.99 -0.45
N ALA A 124 5.67 -8.98 -0.43
CA ALA A 124 4.91 -8.59 0.76
C ALA A 124 5.01 -9.62 1.89
N PHE A 125 5.01 -10.90 1.56
CA PHE A 125 5.28 -11.98 2.53
C PHE A 125 6.67 -11.82 3.15
N GLN A 126 7.71 -11.60 2.33
CA GLN A 126 9.07 -11.39 2.81
C GLN A 126 9.17 -10.16 3.72
N GLY A 127 8.56 -9.04 3.33
CA GLY A 127 8.50 -7.83 4.16
C GLY A 127 7.77 -8.05 5.49
N ALA A 128 6.62 -8.73 5.48
CA ALA A 128 5.87 -9.04 6.69
C ALA A 128 6.66 -9.97 7.64
N ARG A 129 7.39 -10.95 7.09
CA ARG A 129 8.27 -11.85 7.85
C ARG A 129 9.42 -11.07 8.50
N ALA A 130 10.10 -10.20 7.74
CA ALA A 130 11.18 -9.37 8.25
C ALA A 130 10.68 -8.41 9.34
N ALA A 131 9.52 -7.78 9.15
CA ALA A 131 8.88 -6.94 10.14
C ALA A 131 8.57 -7.71 11.43
N ALA A 132 7.88 -8.84 11.31
CA ALA A 132 7.50 -9.66 12.46
C ALA A 132 8.73 -10.11 13.28
N ALA A 133 9.84 -10.46 12.64
CA ALA A 133 11.08 -10.84 13.33
C ALA A 133 11.69 -9.69 14.15
N ASN A 134 11.41 -8.43 13.79
CA ASN A 134 12.02 -7.24 14.37
C ASN A 134 11.04 -6.34 15.16
N MET A 135 9.84 -6.82 15.47
CA MET A 135 8.80 -6.14 16.29
C MET A 135 8.54 -6.90 17.59
N PRO A 136 9.45 -6.83 18.60
CA PRO A 136 9.31 -7.65 19.83
C PRO A 136 8.20 -7.16 20.77
N ASN A 137 7.77 -5.91 20.67
CA ASN A 137 6.84 -5.26 21.58
C ASN A 137 5.48 -4.95 20.93
N GLY A 138 5.10 -5.71 19.89
CA GLY A 138 3.93 -5.42 19.08
C GLY A 138 4.21 -4.45 17.95
N GLY A 139 3.17 -4.08 17.19
CA GLY A 139 3.30 -3.16 16.06
C GLY A 139 2.15 -3.28 15.06
N ALA A 140 2.34 -2.68 13.88
CA ALA A 140 1.38 -2.75 12.79
C ALA A 140 2.05 -3.08 11.45
N ILE A 141 1.51 -4.07 10.75
CA ILE A 141 1.88 -4.40 9.37
C ILE A 141 0.70 -4.04 8.47
N ILE A 142 0.93 -3.19 7.48
CA ILE A 142 -0.10 -2.76 6.52
C ILE A 142 0.30 -3.22 5.12
N ASN A 143 -0.55 -4.00 4.49
CA ASN A 143 -0.38 -4.47 3.13
C ASN A 143 -1.19 -3.61 2.16
N ILE A 144 -0.58 -3.06 1.10
CA ILE A 144 -1.29 -2.33 0.06
C ILE A 144 -1.70 -3.30 -1.04
N ALA A 145 -2.96 -3.73 -0.99
CA ALA A 145 -3.54 -4.60 -2.00
C ALA A 145 -4.14 -3.77 -3.17
N SER A 146 -5.33 -4.10 -3.60
CA SER A 146 -6.08 -3.39 -4.65
C SER A 146 -7.54 -3.84 -4.65
N GLY A 147 -8.44 -2.97 -5.05
CA GLY A 147 -9.82 -3.36 -5.38
C GLY A 147 -9.89 -4.45 -6.46
N ALA A 148 -8.85 -4.61 -7.29
CA ALA A 148 -8.75 -5.71 -8.26
C ALA A 148 -8.64 -7.09 -7.58
N GLY A 149 -8.04 -7.17 -6.38
CA GLY A 149 -7.94 -8.42 -5.61
C GLY A 149 -9.26 -8.90 -4.98
N MET A 150 -10.32 -8.09 -5.05
CA MET A 150 -11.62 -8.40 -4.45
C MET A 150 -12.64 -8.94 -5.46
N ARG A 151 -12.27 -9.06 -6.74
CA ARG A 151 -13.17 -9.41 -7.83
C ARG A 151 -12.44 -9.99 -9.03
N GLY A 152 -13.17 -10.56 -9.99
CA GLY A 152 -12.63 -10.87 -11.31
C GLY A 152 -12.12 -9.59 -12.00
N SER A 153 -10.93 -9.64 -12.56
CA SER A 153 -10.27 -8.49 -13.20
C SER A 153 -9.68 -8.91 -14.56
N PRO A 154 -10.51 -8.93 -15.63
CA PRO A 154 -10.04 -9.26 -16.97
C PRO A 154 -8.82 -8.42 -17.37
N MET A 155 -7.93 -8.99 -18.16
CA MET A 155 -6.66 -8.39 -18.64
C MET A 155 -5.60 -8.14 -17.55
N THR A 156 -5.96 -8.18 -16.27
CA THR A 156 -5.04 -7.99 -15.13
C THR A 156 -5.13 -9.15 -14.13
N GLY A 157 -5.49 -10.35 -14.61
CA GLY A 157 -5.80 -11.51 -13.77
C GLY A 157 -4.67 -11.96 -12.84
N ALA A 158 -3.42 -11.96 -13.30
CA ALA A 158 -2.27 -12.31 -12.44
C ALA A 158 -2.06 -11.31 -11.31
N TYR A 159 -2.17 -10.00 -11.60
CA TYR A 159 -2.14 -8.96 -10.59
C TYR A 159 -3.27 -9.11 -9.56
N ALA A 160 -4.49 -9.33 -10.05
CA ALA A 160 -5.66 -9.54 -9.21
C ALA A 160 -5.51 -10.77 -8.30
N ALA A 161 -5.01 -11.89 -8.83
CA ALA A 161 -4.71 -13.10 -8.08
C ALA A 161 -3.67 -12.85 -6.97
N ALA A 162 -2.59 -12.13 -7.28
CA ALA A 162 -1.57 -11.76 -6.29
C ALA A 162 -2.15 -10.88 -5.18
N LYS A 163 -2.98 -9.87 -5.53
CA LYS A 163 -3.61 -8.97 -4.55
C LYS A 163 -4.71 -9.66 -3.74
N ALA A 164 -5.41 -10.64 -4.30
CA ALA A 164 -6.32 -11.51 -3.55
C ALA A 164 -5.56 -12.40 -2.54
N GLY A 165 -4.45 -12.99 -2.98
CA GLY A 165 -3.54 -13.74 -2.12
C GLY A 165 -3.00 -12.88 -0.96
N MET A 166 -2.66 -11.62 -1.21
CA MET A 166 -2.21 -10.66 -0.18
C MET A 166 -3.31 -10.39 0.87
N ILE A 167 -4.57 -10.25 0.46
CA ILE A 167 -5.70 -10.07 1.38
C ILE A 167 -5.85 -11.30 2.28
N ASN A 168 -5.78 -12.51 1.72
CA ASN A 168 -5.84 -13.75 2.51
C ASN A 168 -4.61 -13.92 3.43
N LEU A 169 -3.40 -13.64 2.92
CA LEU A 169 -2.17 -13.65 3.72
C LEU A 169 -2.27 -12.72 4.94
N THR A 170 -2.88 -11.55 4.77
CA THR A 170 -3.13 -10.60 5.85
C THR A 170 -3.97 -11.21 6.98
N GLN A 171 -5.04 -11.93 6.63
CA GLN A 171 -5.91 -12.58 7.61
C GLN A 171 -5.15 -13.67 8.40
N THR A 172 -4.36 -14.47 7.71
CA THR A 172 -3.53 -15.51 8.33
C THR A 172 -2.50 -14.91 9.29
N LEU A 173 -1.72 -13.92 8.82
CA LEU A 173 -0.73 -13.25 9.64
C LEU A 173 -1.35 -12.53 10.85
N ALA A 174 -2.55 -11.97 10.71
CA ALA A 174 -3.25 -11.33 11.81
C ALA A 174 -3.56 -12.31 12.96
N LEU A 175 -3.94 -13.53 12.61
CA LEU A 175 -4.21 -14.59 13.60
C LEU A 175 -2.91 -15.09 14.25
N GLU A 176 -1.87 -15.34 13.45
CA GLU A 176 -0.60 -15.90 13.93
C GLU A 176 0.20 -14.90 14.80
N LEU A 177 0.08 -13.60 14.54
CA LEU A 177 0.85 -12.55 15.21
C LEU A 177 0.09 -11.85 16.35
N ALA A 178 -1.19 -12.18 16.56
CA ALA A 178 -2.05 -11.53 17.56
C ALA A 178 -1.49 -11.63 18.98
N GLU A 179 -1.00 -12.80 19.40
CA GLU A 179 -0.43 -13.01 20.73
C GLU A 179 0.82 -12.15 20.99
N ARG A 180 1.49 -11.72 19.91
CA ARG A 180 2.65 -10.82 19.97
C ARG A 180 2.25 -9.34 19.93
N GLY A 181 0.96 -9.03 19.93
CA GLY A 181 0.45 -7.66 19.82
C GLY A 181 0.70 -7.00 18.46
N ILE A 182 1.00 -7.77 17.40
CA ILE A 182 1.21 -7.25 16.04
C ILE A 182 -0.12 -7.33 15.28
N ARG A 183 -0.63 -6.18 14.86
CA ARG A 183 -1.82 -6.09 14.02
C ARG A 183 -1.43 -6.14 12.54
N VAL A 184 -2.19 -6.87 11.73
CA VAL A 184 -1.94 -6.96 10.29
C VAL A 184 -3.23 -6.62 9.54
N ASN A 185 -3.21 -5.58 8.71
CA ASN A 185 -4.37 -5.15 7.93
C ASN A 185 -3.99 -4.86 6.48
N THR A 186 -5.00 -4.79 5.63
CA THR A 186 -4.86 -4.45 4.22
C THR A 186 -5.60 -3.16 3.93
N VAL A 187 -4.98 -2.28 3.16
CA VAL A 187 -5.64 -1.20 2.44
C VAL A 187 -5.71 -1.58 0.96
N SER A 188 -6.90 -1.52 0.38
CA SER A 188 -7.15 -1.81 -1.04
C SER A 188 -7.55 -0.52 -1.76
N PRO A 189 -6.61 0.17 -2.44
CA PRO A 189 -6.94 1.36 -3.21
C PRO A 189 -7.84 1.06 -4.40
N GLY A 190 -8.74 2.02 -4.71
CA GLY A 190 -9.34 2.17 -6.03
C GLY A 190 -8.42 2.93 -6.98
N PRO A 191 -8.99 3.60 -8.01
CA PRO A 191 -8.22 4.45 -8.91
C PRO A 191 -7.69 5.70 -8.17
N VAL A 192 -6.36 5.78 -8.05
CA VAL A 192 -5.63 6.89 -7.42
C VAL A 192 -4.78 7.59 -8.46
N VAL A 193 -4.80 8.92 -8.47
CA VAL A 193 -3.93 9.72 -9.33
C VAL A 193 -2.49 9.62 -8.83
N THR A 194 -1.63 9.02 -9.65
CA THR A 194 -0.17 8.95 -9.42
C THR A 194 0.54 9.25 -10.73
N GLU A 195 1.81 9.63 -10.66
CA GLU A 195 2.64 9.86 -11.85
C GLU A 195 2.63 8.63 -12.76
N ALA A 196 2.76 7.42 -12.20
CA ALA A 196 2.71 6.17 -12.95
C ALA A 196 1.35 5.96 -13.64
N TYR A 197 0.25 6.30 -12.97
CA TYR A 197 -1.10 6.13 -13.51
C TYR A 197 -1.39 7.12 -14.65
N LEU A 198 -0.94 8.37 -14.50
CA LEU A 198 -1.05 9.40 -15.55
C LEU A 198 -0.22 9.04 -16.80
N GLY A 199 0.95 8.41 -16.60
CA GLY A 199 1.81 7.96 -17.70
C GLY A 199 1.20 6.83 -18.55
N VAL A 200 0.34 6.00 -17.97
CA VAL A 200 -0.29 4.86 -18.66
C VAL A 200 -1.57 5.25 -19.41
N LEU A 201 -2.40 6.15 -18.85
CA LEU A 201 -3.75 6.42 -19.37
C LEU A 201 -3.81 7.51 -20.43
N GLY A 202 -2.75 8.30 -20.61
CA GLY A 202 -2.85 9.49 -21.47
C GLY A 202 -3.88 10.50 -20.92
N ILE A 203 -3.77 11.76 -21.33
CA ILE A 203 -4.46 12.87 -20.67
C ILE A 203 -5.93 12.99 -21.12
N SER A 204 -6.81 13.30 -20.23
CA SER A 204 -8.18 13.85 -20.21
C SER A 204 -9.37 12.88 -20.34
N ASP A 205 -9.64 12.26 -21.49
CA ASP A 205 -10.91 11.55 -21.70
C ASP A 205 -11.06 10.23 -20.94
N GLN A 206 -9.96 9.49 -20.78
CA GLN A 206 -9.99 8.23 -20.03
C GLN A 206 -10.11 8.47 -18.52
N LEU A 207 -9.44 9.52 -18.02
CA LEU A 207 -9.55 9.92 -16.61
C LEU A 207 -10.96 10.41 -16.27
N GLU A 208 -11.59 11.19 -17.18
CA GLU A 208 -12.96 11.65 -16.99
C GLU A 208 -13.97 10.49 -17.00
N LYS A 209 -13.84 9.55 -17.94
CA LYS A 209 -14.66 8.34 -17.96
C LYS A 209 -14.49 7.53 -16.68
N LEU A 210 -13.27 7.41 -16.20
CA LEU A 210 -12.97 6.69 -14.96
C LEU A 210 -13.58 7.40 -13.74
N ARG A 211 -13.45 8.74 -13.66
CA ARG A 211 -14.05 9.57 -12.61
C ARG A 211 -15.56 9.35 -12.51
N GLN A 212 -16.25 9.24 -13.65
CA GLN A 212 -17.69 8.99 -13.71
C GLN A 212 -18.10 7.62 -13.16
N THR A 213 -17.17 6.67 -13.04
CA THR A 213 -17.43 5.36 -12.42
C THR A 213 -17.29 5.37 -10.90
N ILE A 214 -16.89 6.49 -10.31
CA ILE A 214 -16.64 6.61 -8.87
C ILE A 214 -17.81 7.36 -8.21
N PRO A 215 -18.55 6.75 -7.28
CA PRO A 215 -19.71 7.39 -6.65
C PRO A 215 -19.41 8.75 -6.00
N LEU A 216 -18.24 8.93 -5.36
CA LEU A 216 -17.83 10.23 -4.81
C LEU A 216 -17.40 11.25 -5.87
N GLY A 217 -17.48 10.92 -7.18
CA GLY A 217 -17.28 11.85 -8.29
C GLY A 217 -15.86 12.36 -8.50
N ARG A 218 -14.87 11.76 -7.84
CA ARG A 218 -13.45 12.10 -8.02
C ARG A 218 -12.56 10.85 -7.96
N LEU A 219 -11.39 10.95 -8.57
CA LEU A 219 -10.30 9.99 -8.35
C LEU A 219 -9.74 10.14 -6.94
N GLY A 220 -9.18 9.07 -6.39
CA GLY A 220 -8.44 9.13 -5.14
C GLY A 220 -7.12 9.88 -5.30
N THR A 221 -6.60 10.41 -4.21
CA THR A 221 -5.29 11.01 -4.08
C THR A 221 -4.37 10.10 -3.26
N ILE A 222 -3.07 10.37 -3.28
CA ILE A 222 -2.12 9.67 -2.41
C ILE A 222 -2.44 9.90 -0.93
N ASP A 223 -3.01 11.06 -0.58
CA ASP A 223 -3.39 11.42 0.78
C ASP A 223 -4.60 10.61 1.27
N ASP A 224 -5.57 10.28 0.38
CA ASP A 224 -6.69 9.40 0.73
C ASP A 224 -6.19 8.03 1.23
N ILE A 225 -5.14 7.51 0.61
CA ILE A 225 -4.54 6.23 1.00
C ILE A 225 -3.63 6.41 2.22
N GLY A 226 -2.83 7.48 2.25
CA GLY A 226 -1.98 7.83 3.39
C GLY A 226 -2.77 7.92 4.69
N ALA A 227 -3.93 8.60 4.68
CA ALA A 227 -4.80 8.74 5.84
C ALA A 227 -5.33 7.38 6.34
N ALA A 228 -5.74 6.48 5.45
CA ALA A 228 -6.21 5.14 5.82
C ALA A 228 -5.08 4.29 6.44
N VAL A 229 -3.87 4.35 5.86
CA VAL A 229 -2.70 3.64 6.39
C VAL A 229 -2.29 4.21 7.75
N MET A 230 -2.23 5.53 7.89
CA MET A 230 -1.94 6.21 9.15
C MET A 230 -2.91 5.78 10.25
N PHE A 231 -4.22 5.81 9.98
CA PHE A 231 -5.22 5.36 10.95
C PHE A 231 -5.02 3.90 11.35
N LEU A 232 -4.89 2.98 10.40
CA LEU A 232 -4.72 1.55 10.68
C LEU A 232 -3.39 1.24 11.40
N SER A 233 -2.36 2.07 11.21
CA SER A 233 -1.08 1.94 11.90
C SER A 233 -1.16 2.42 13.34
N SER A 234 -2.02 3.40 13.64
CA SER A 234 -2.09 4.11 14.92
C SER A 234 -2.72 3.29 16.05
N PRO A 235 -2.53 3.71 17.32
CA PRO A 235 -3.25 3.16 18.47
C PRO A 235 -4.77 3.25 18.37
N ALA A 236 -5.33 4.22 17.61
CA ALA A 236 -6.77 4.35 17.39
C ALA A 236 -7.38 3.11 16.71
N ALA A 237 -6.58 2.37 15.94
CA ALA A 237 -6.97 1.10 15.32
C ALA A 237 -6.59 -0.14 16.17
N GLY A 238 -6.37 0.02 17.47
CA GLY A 238 -5.88 -1.04 18.37
C GLY A 238 -6.75 -2.31 18.44
N TRP A 239 -8.02 -2.23 18.01
CA TRP A 239 -8.95 -3.38 17.94
C TRP A 239 -9.25 -3.82 16.49
N ILE A 240 -8.43 -3.38 15.51
CA ILE A 240 -8.59 -3.70 14.10
C ILE A 240 -7.39 -4.53 13.64
N THR A 241 -7.62 -5.81 13.32
CA THR A 241 -6.63 -6.71 12.72
C THR A 241 -7.32 -7.69 11.77
N GLY A 242 -6.62 -8.19 10.75
CA GLY A 242 -7.13 -9.10 9.73
C GLY A 242 -8.12 -8.46 8.75
N GLN A 243 -8.26 -7.12 8.74
CA GLN A 243 -9.25 -6.45 7.92
C GLN A 243 -8.67 -5.98 6.58
N ASN A 244 -9.55 -5.94 5.58
CA ASN A 244 -9.27 -5.31 4.29
C ASN A 244 -10.16 -4.07 4.12
N ILE A 245 -9.56 -2.90 4.09
CA ILE A 245 -10.26 -1.62 3.93
C ILE A 245 -10.18 -1.17 2.48
N LEU A 246 -11.32 -1.17 1.79
CA LEU A 246 -11.43 -0.66 0.42
C LEU A 246 -11.53 0.88 0.44
N VAL A 247 -10.50 1.56 -0.08
CA VAL A 247 -10.45 3.02 -0.20
C VAL A 247 -10.61 3.39 -1.68
N ALA A 248 -11.85 3.51 -2.14
CA ALA A 248 -12.17 3.57 -3.58
C ALA A 248 -13.31 4.55 -3.93
N GLY A 249 -13.67 5.46 -3.03
CA GLY A 249 -14.72 6.46 -3.28
C GLY A 249 -16.11 5.85 -3.55
N GLY A 250 -16.40 4.67 -2.98
CA GLY A 250 -17.65 3.93 -3.18
C GLY A 250 -17.66 3.04 -4.42
N ARG A 251 -16.55 2.95 -5.16
CA ARG A 251 -16.42 2.06 -6.32
C ARG A 251 -16.33 0.60 -5.87
N THR A 252 -17.46 -0.08 -5.93
CA THR A 252 -17.60 -1.52 -5.67
C THR A 252 -17.87 -2.26 -6.98
N GLU A 253 -17.95 -3.60 -6.94
CA GLU A 253 -18.32 -4.43 -8.10
C GLU A 253 -19.62 -4.00 -8.78
N ARG A 254 -20.57 -3.48 -8.00
CA ARG A 254 -21.87 -3.01 -8.50
C ARG A 254 -21.81 -1.68 -9.26
N SER A 255 -20.81 -0.85 -9.00
CA SER A 255 -20.70 0.46 -9.66
C SER A 255 -20.35 0.39 -11.15
N TYR A 256 -19.78 -0.74 -11.62
CA TYR A 256 -19.59 -0.99 -13.06
C TYR A 256 -20.92 -1.12 -13.85
N GLN A 257 -22.00 -1.52 -13.18
CA GLN A 257 -23.32 -1.68 -13.82
C GLN A 257 -24.15 -0.39 -13.82
N TYR A 258 -23.86 0.57 -12.94
CA TYR A 258 -24.62 1.81 -12.82
C TYR A 258 -24.29 2.86 -13.90
N GLY A 259 -23.05 2.86 -14.42
CA GLY A 259 -22.63 3.77 -15.49
C GLY A 259 -23.30 3.49 -16.86
N GLY A 260 -23.87 2.29 -17.06
CA GLY A 260 -24.52 1.88 -18.32
C GLY A 260 -26.05 2.13 -18.38
N ARG A 261 -26.70 2.51 -17.27
CA ARG A 261 -28.17 2.63 -17.23
C ARG A 261 -28.72 4.05 -17.28
N LYS A 262 -27.90 5.09 -17.27
CA LYS A 262 -28.35 6.49 -17.36
C LYS A 262 -28.55 7.01 -18.79
N GLN A 263 -28.46 6.17 -19.82
CA GLN A 263 -28.73 6.57 -21.22
C GLN A 263 -29.97 5.89 -21.84
N GLN A 264 -30.91 5.43 -21.03
CA GLN A 264 -32.24 5.04 -21.56
C GLN A 264 -33.32 5.77 -20.77
N GLY A 265 -33.57 7.02 -21.13
CA GLY A 265 -34.66 7.80 -20.56
C GLY A 265 -34.51 9.29 -20.86
N GLU A 266 -34.55 9.67 -22.12
CA GLU A 266 -35.16 10.87 -22.68
C GLU A 266 -35.45 10.64 -24.16
#